data_880d784ece860e161a12a8050fe254cb
#
_entry.id   880d784ece860e161a12a8050fe254cb
#
_cell.length_a   1.000
_cell.length_b   1.000
_cell.length_c   1.000
_cell.angle_alpha   90.00
_cell.angle_beta   90.00
_cell.angle_gamma   90.00
#
_symmetry.space_group_name_H-M   'P 1'
#
loop_
_entity.id
_entity.type
_entity.pdbx_description
1 polymer ?
#
loop_
_entity_poly.entity_id
_entity_poly.type
_entity_poly.pdbx_seq_one_letter_code
_entity_poly.pdbx_strand_id
1 'polypeptide(L)'
;MSLLILTCNRCSKLIGNLSKVFISYPFHFFLPKKRFTIPKYSKALVQGKKQIIPKKIWQTNYTNRVSLPIYLNYLFNRLMSLSYDYHYVSTEDRLIFIKENTGADIVKAYERLNDGAAQADLWRLLVLQHLGGIYMDIDAHLVFPLSGLIKKTDKELFILKGSDNTHTNYFIASQKNHPILEKATEIILENINSNQVVGVFSLTGPVPFSDAIKQSKIAINDKSYRYVCVQGDFTNEHFQYIDKPRGKWTHKKPSEILK
;
A
#
# COMPACT_ATOMS: atom_id res chain seq x y z
N MET A 1 13.75 17.63 -14.29
CA MET A 1 13.09 16.39 -13.86
C MET A 1 11.83 16.61 -13.02
N SER A 2 11.81 17.52 -12.04
CA SER A 2 10.61 17.82 -11.21
C SER A 2 9.38 18.24 -12.00
N LEU A 3 9.52 19.17 -12.97
CA LEU A 3 8.41 19.63 -13.80
C LEU A 3 7.79 18.50 -14.63
N LEU A 4 8.61 17.66 -15.25
CA LEU A 4 8.14 16.49 -16.01
C LEU A 4 7.31 15.55 -15.13
N ILE A 5 7.78 15.23 -13.93
CA ILE A 5 7.05 14.33 -13.01
C ILE A 5 5.72 14.97 -12.57
N LEU A 6 5.68 16.27 -12.30
CA LEU A 6 4.44 16.99 -11.99
C LEU A 6 3.44 17.00 -13.16
N THR A 7 3.94 17.12 -14.40
CA THR A 7 3.10 16.99 -15.59
C THR A 7 2.55 15.55 -15.70
N CYS A 8 3.40 14.54 -15.53
CA CYS A 8 2.96 13.13 -15.51
C CYS A 8 1.95 12.87 -14.40
N ASN A 9 2.11 13.46 -13.22
CA ASN A 9 1.11 13.39 -12.14
C ASN A 9 -0.25 13.93 -12.59
N ARG A 10 -0.28 15.12 -13.22
CA ARG A 10 -1.54 15.68 -13.73
C ARG A 10 -2.17 14.78 -14.79
N CYS A 11 -1.36 14.27 -15.73
CA CYS A 11 -1.83 13.34 -16.75
C CYS A 11 -2.37 12.03 -16.13
N SER A 12 -1.66 11.43 -15.17
CA SER A 12 -2.12 10.19 -14.53
C SER A 12 -3.43 10.37 -13.78
N LYS A 13 -3.59 11.49 -13.07
CA LYS A 13 -4.86 11.86 -12.42
C LYS A 13 -5.99 12.05 -13.42
N LEU A 14 -5.72 12.73 -14.53
CA LEU A 14 -6.72 12.91 -15.59
C LEU A 14 -7.15 11.57 -16.17
N ILE A 15 -6.20 10.69 -16.51
CA ILE A 15 -6.47 9.33 -17.02
C ILE A 15 -7.31 8.56 -16.00
N GLY A 16 -6.93 8.57 -14.72
CA GLY A 16 -7.66 7.88 -13.67
C GLY A 16 -9.10 8.38 -13.53
N ASN A 17 -9.30 9.70 -13.45
CA ASN A 17 -10.63 10.28 -13.29
C ASN A 17 -11.51 10.08 -14.54
N LEU A 18 -10.97 10.24 -15.76
CA LEU A 18 -11.70 9.93 -17.00
C LEU A 18 -12.09 8.45 -17.06
N SER A 19 -11.16 7.54 -16.76
CA SER A 19 -11.45 6.10 -16.71
C SER A 19 -12.54 5.78 -15.67
N LYS A 20 -12.50 6.41 -14.51
CA LYS A 20 -13.51 6.23 -13.46
C LYS A 20 -14.89 6.69 -13.94
N VAL A 21 -15.00 7.90 -14.49
CA VAL A 21 -16.27 8.52 -14.86
C VAL A 21 -16.84 7.91 -16.13
N PHE A 22 -16.05 7.80 -17.19
CA PHE A 22 -16.56 7.44 -18.52
C PHE A 22 -16.52 5.94 -18.83
N ILE A 23 -15.74 5.17 -18.07
CA ILE A 23 -15.63 3.71 -18.28
C ILE A 23 -16.24 2.96 -17.09
N SER A 24 -15.77 3.23 -15.87
CA SER A 24 -16.09 2.38 -14.73
C SER A 24 -17.52 2.53 -14.22
N TYR A 25 -18.06 3.75 -14.15
CA TYR A 25 -19.45 3.97 -13.76
C TYR A 25 -20.44 3.38 -14.78
N PRO A 26 -20.36 3.67 -16.11
CA PRO A 26 -21.22 3.03 -17.09
C PRO A 26 -21.09 1.50 -17.09
N PHE A 27 -19.85 0.98 -17.01
CA PHE A 27 -19.62 -0.46 -16.97
C PHE A 27 -20.36 -1.12 -15.79
N HIS A 28 -20.22 -0.60 -14.58
CA HIS A 28 -20.87 -1.18 -13.41
C HIS A 28 -22.37 -0.90 -13.33
N PHE A 29 -22.86 0.13 -14.04
CA PHE A 29 -24.29 0.33 -14.22
C PHE A 29 -24.91 -0.80 -15.05
N PHE A 30 -24.31 -1.18 -16.18
CA PHE A 30 -24.83 -2.26 -17.04
C PHE A 30 -24.43 -3.66 -16.54
N LEU A 31 -23.28 -3.80 -15.88
CA LEU A 31 -22.72 -5.09 -15.44
C LEU A 31 -22.34 -5.06 -13.94
N PRO A 32 -23.31 -4.86 -13.03
CA PRO A 32 -23.02 -4.56 -11.61
C PRO A 32 -22.30 -5.71 -10.87
N LYS A 33 -22.50 -6.95 -11.32
CA LYS A 33 -21.88 -8.15 -10.70
C LYS A 33 -20.58 -8.59 -11.37
N LYS A 34 -20.15 -7.95 -12.46
CA LYS A 34 -18.92 -8.34 -13.15
C LYS A 34 -17.71 -7.96 -12.32
N ARG A 35 -16.76 -8.89 -12.17
CA ARG A 35 -15.48 -8.72 -11.47
C ARG A 35 -14.35 -9.21 -12.36
N PHE A 36 -13.16 -8.67 -12.10
CA PHE A 36 -11.89 -9.00 -12.76
C PHE A 36 -10.96 -9.64 -11.75
N THR A 37 -10.20 -10.63 -12.19
CA THR A 37 -9.23 -11.31 -11.30
C THR A 37 -7.85 -10.72 -11.51
N ILE A 38 -7.24 -10.17 -10.46
CA ILE A 38 -5.82 -9.82 -10.45
C ILE A 38 -5.04 -11.09 -10.11
N PRO A 39 -4.04 -11.49 -10.93
CA PRO A 39 -3.20 -12.64 -10.61
C PRO A 39 -2.47 -12.45 -9.28
N LYS A 40 -2.37 -13.51 -8.47
CA LYS A 40 -1.58 -13.49 -7.22
C LYS A 40 -0.11 -13.16 -7.47
N TYR A 41 0.42 -13.55 -8.62
CA TYR A 41 1.77 -13.24 -9.08
C TYR A 41 1.78 -12.87 -10.56
N SER A 42 2.53 -11.82 -10.90
CA SER A 42 2.80 -11.42 -12.27
C SER A 42 4.27 -11.07 -12.42
N LYS A 43 4.99 -11.83 -13.23
CA LYS A 43 6.42 -11.62 -13.50
C LYS A 43 6.69 -10.26 -14.16
N ALA A 44 7.86 -9.69 -13.91
CA ALA A 44 8.37 -8.53 -14.64
C ALA A 44 8.34 -8.76 -16.16
N LEU A 45 7.92 -7.75 -16.92
CA LEU A 45 7.79 -7.83 -18.38
C LEU A 45 9.11 -7.53 -19.08
N VAL A 46 10.00 -6.77 -18.44
CA VAL A 46 11.32 -6.42 -18.95
C VAL A 46 12.38 -6.64 -17.87
N GLN A 47 13.60 -6.93 -18.32
CA GLN A 47 14.73 -7.03 -17.40
C GLN A 47 15.08 -5.63 -16.86
N GLY A 48 15.16 -5.49 -15.55
CA GLY A 48 15.55 -4.24 -14.91
C GLY A 48 17.00 -4.24 -14.43
N LYS A 49 17.58 -3.05 -14.28
CA LYS A 49 18.93 -2.87 -13.72
C LYS A 49 18.95 -3.29 -12.24
N LYS A 50 20.10 -3.82 -11.76
CA LYS A 50 20.30 -4.17 -10.35
C LYS A 50 20.20 -2.93 -9.45
N GLN A 51 19.53 -3.07 -8.31
CA GLN A 51 19.32 -2.01 -7.30
C GLN A 51 19.22 -2.62 -5.91
N ILE A 52 19.31 -1.78 -4.84
CA ILE A 52 19.23 -2.23 -3.45
C ILE A 52 17.82 -2.64 -3.07
N ILE A 53 16.83 -1.79 -3.33
CA ILE A 53 15.42 -2.11 -3.08
C ILE A 53 15.00 -3.24 -4.04
N PRO A 54 14.53 -4.40 -3.54
CA PRO A 54 14.08 -5.49 -4.41
C PRO A 54 13.00 -5.07 -5.40
N LYS A 55 13.06 -5.58 -6.61
CA LYS A 55 12.07 -5.30 -7.68
C LYS A 55 10.80 -6.10 -7.52
N LYS A 56 10.13 -5.92 -6.42
CA LYS A 56 8.87 -6.56 -6.07
C LYS A 56 7.87 -5.50 -5.65
N ILE A 57 6.64 -5.59 -6.16
CA ILE A 57 5.52 -4.77 -5.71
C ILE A 57 4.56 -5.67 -4.93
N TRP A 58 4.14 -5.18 -3.78
CA TRP A 58 3.20 -5.84 -2.89
C TRP A 58 1.92 -5.02 -2.81
N GLN A 59 0.80 -5.64 -3.13
CA GLN A 59 -0.53 -5.11 -2.84
C GLN A 59 -1.35 -6.13 -2.10
N THR A 60 -2.30 -5.68 -1.30
CA THR A 60 -3.21 -6.58 -0.58
C THR A 60 -4.64 -6.07 -0.58
N ASN A 61 -5.58 -6.98 -0.58
CA ASN A 61 -7.00 -6.74 -0.41
C ASN A 61 -7.66 -7.99 0.19
N TYR A 62 -8.94 -7.87 0.59
CA TYR A 62 -9.73 -9.03 1.07
C TYR A 62 -9.98 -10.08 -0.01
N THR A 63 -9.88 -9.75 -1.29
CA THR A 63 -10.02 -10.66 -2.44
C THR A 63 -9.24 -10.15 -3.64
N ASN A 64 -8.85 -11.06 -4.53
CA ASN A 64 -8.25 -10.71 -5.83
C ASN A 64 -9.31 -10.56 -6.96
N ARG A 65 -10.59 -10.78 -6.66
CA ARG A 65 -11.72 -10.47 -7.55
C ARG A 65 -12.17 -9.04 -7.30
N VAL A 66 -11.86 -8.15 -8.22
CA VAL A 66 -11.99 -6.70 -8.02
C VAL A 66 -12.95 -6.06 -9.04
N SER A 67 -13.42 -4.87 -8.72
CA SER A 67 -14.17 -4.02 -9.66
C SER A 67 -13.29 -3.56 -10.83
N LEU A 68 -13.90 -3.14 -11.93
CA LEU A 68 -13.18 -2.65 -13.11
C LEU A 68 -12.20 -1.50 -12.77
N PRO A 69 -12.55 -0.46 -11.99
CA PRO A 69 -11.65 0.65 -11.72
C PRO A 69 -10.40 0.22 -10.92
N ILE A 70 -10.51 -0.74 -9.99
CA ILE A 70 -9.33 -1.32 -9.32
C ILE A 70 -8.48 -2.11 -10.31
N TYR A 71 -9.10 -2.85 -11.22
CA TYR A 71 -8.37 -3.59 -12.25
C TYR A 71 -7.64 -2.66 -13.23
N LEU A 72 -8.26 -1.54 -13.63
CA LEU A 72 -7.61 -0.52 -14.46
C LEU A 72 -6.45 0.15 -13.73
N ASN A 73 -6.60 0.43 -12.42
CA ASN A 73 -5.51 0.93 -11.58
C ASN A 73 -4.34 -0.06 -11.52
N TYR A 74 -4.64 -1.35 -11.35
CA TYR A 74 -3.62 -2.40 -11.40
C TYR A 74 -2.87 -2.40 -12.74
N LEU A 75 -3.58 -2.38 -13.87
CA LEU A 75 -2.97 -2.37 -15.20
C LEU A 75 -2.10 -1.13 -15.42
N PHE A 76 -2.58 0.04 -14.97
CA PHE A 76 -1.80 1.27 -15.03
C PHE A 76 -0.49 1.15 -14.22
N ASN A 77 -0.56 0.62 -13.00
CA ASN A 77 0.63 0.39 -12.17
C ASN A 77 1.57 -0.65 -12.79
N ARG A 78 1.05 -1.69 -13.45
CA ARG A 78 1.86 -2.64 -14.22
C ARG A 78 2.64 -1.95 -15.33
N LEU A 79 2.00 -1.03 -16.06
CA LEU A 79 2.65 -0.24 -17.12
C LEU A 79 3.76 0.66 -16.54
N MET A 80 3.55 1.24 -15.36
CA MET A 80 4.53 2.10 -14.68
C MET A 80 5.66 1.31 -13.98
N SER A 81 5.57 -0.01 -13.94
CA SER A 81 6.49 -0.89 -13.20
C SER A 81 6.95 -2.12 -14.00
N LEU A 82 7.19 -1.99 -15.29
CA LEU A 82 7.47 -3.10 -16.23
C LEU A 82 8.59 -4.04 -15.78
N SER A 83 9.59 -3.54 -15.06
CA SER A 83 10.74 -4.32 -14.56
C SER A 83 10.59 -4.85 -13.14
N TYR A 84 9.37 -4.87 -12.61
CA TYR A 84 9.06 -5.34 -11.26
C TYR A 84 8.12 -6.54 -11.30
N ASP A 85 8.38 -7.53 -10.46
CA ASP A 85 7.43 -8.57 -10.14
C ASP A 85 6.28 -7.98 -9.30
N TYR A 86 5.07 -8.47 -9.51
CA TYR A 86 3.89 -7.96 -8.85
C TYR A 86 3.21 -9.07 -8.05
N HIS A 87 3.03 -8.85 -6.76
CA HIS A 87 2.41 -9.77 -5.83
C HIS A 87 1.11 -9.18 -5.28
N TYR A 88 0.01 -9.87 -5.50
CA TYR A 88 -1.29 -9.50 -4.97
C TYR A 88 -1.74 -10.53 -3.93
N VAL A 89 -1.82 -10.10 -2.67
CA VAL A 89 -1.93 -10.98 -1.51
C VAL A 89 -3.31 -10.83 -0.86
N SER A 90 -4.01 -11.96 -0.64
CA SER A 90 -5.30 -11.97 0.06
C SER A 90 -5.15 -11.84 1.58
N THR A 91 -6.27 -11.72 2.28
CA THR A 91 -6.26 -11.73 3.76
C THR A 91 -5.71 -13.04 4.32
N GLU A 92 -6.10 -14.17 3.73
CA GLU A 92 -5.64 -15.49 4.12
C GLU A 92 -4.15 -15.69 3.87
N ASP A 93 -3.67 -15.28 2.68
CA ASP A 93 -2.26 -15.36 2.31
C ASP A 93 -1.39 -14.46 3.22
N ARG A 94 -1.91 -13.32 3.72
CA ARG A 94 -1.20 -12.49 4.72
C ARG A 94 -0.96 -13.25 6.02
N LEU A 95 -1.98 -13.92 6.54
CA LEU A 95 -1.86 -14.68 7.79
C LEU A 95 -0.88 -15.86 7.65
N ILE A 96 -0.92 -16.55 6.51
CA ILE A 96 0.05 -17.62 6.20
C ILE A 96 1.47 -17.05 6.23
N PHE A 97 1.72 -15.96 5.51
CA PHE A 97 3.03 -15.30 5.49
C PHE A 97 3.52 -14.94 6.90
N ILE A 98 2.65 -14.37 7.74
CA ILE A 98 3.02 -13.97 9.11
C ILE A 98 3.37 -15.19 9.95
N LYS A 99 2.56 -16.26 9.90
CA LYS A 99 2.84 -17.50 10.65
C LYS A 99 4.15 -18.18 10.25
N GLU A 100 4.52 -18.09 8.99
CA GLU A 100 5.75 -18.72 8.46
C GLU A 100 7.01 -17.88 8.71
N ASN A 101 6.89 -16.55 8.87
CA ASN A 101 8.03 -15.65 8.84
C ASN A 101 8.23 -14.83 10.12
N THR A 102 7.34 -14.92 11.12
CA THR A 102 7.42 -14.11 12.33
C THR A 102 7.25 -14.91 13.61
N GLY A 103 7.58 -14.31 14.77
CA GLY A 103 7.42 -14.91 16.08
C GLY A 103 5.96 -14.99 16.55
N ALA A 104 5.71 -15.82 17.57
CA ALA A 104 4.37 -16.08 18.12
C ALA A 104 3.69 -14.82 18.69
N ASP A 105 4.45 -13.84 19.16
CA ASP A 105 3.97 -12.56 19.68
C ASP A 105 3.37 -11.69 18.56
N ILE A 106 4.03 -11.63 17.39
CA ILE A 106 3.53 -10.92 16.20
C ILE A 106 2.28 -11.60 15.66
N VAL A 107 2.28 -12.94 15.59
CA VAL A 107 1.10 -13.72 15.18
C VAL A 107 -0.10 -13.42 16.07
N LYS A 108 0.08 -13.45 17.41
CA LYS A 108 -0.97 -13.13 18.38
C LYS A 108 -1.49 -11.69 18.21
N ALA A 109 -0.60 -10.71 18.04
CA ALA A 109 -0.97 -9.33 17.83
C ALA A 109 -1.78 -9.16 16.53
N TYR A 110 -1.35 -9.80 15.43
CA TYR A 110 -2.06 -9.76 14.16
C TYR A 110 -3.46 -10.40 14.25
N GLU A 111 -3.60 -11.53 14.94
CA GLU A 111 -4.89 -12.21 15.12
C GLU A 111 -5.87 -11.43 16.02
N ARG A 112 -5.36 -10.53 16.87
CA ARG A 112 -6.18 -9.58 17.63
C ARG A 112 -6.76 -8.46 16.77
N LEU A 113 -6.14 -8.10 15.66
CA LEU A 113 -6.66 -7.10 14.74
C LEU A 113 -7.91 -7.63 14.02
N ASN A 114 -9.04 -6.99 14.24
CA ASN A 114 -10.33 -7.36 13.63
C ASN A 114 -10.68 -6.47 12.41
N ASP A 115 -9.87 -5.47 12.11
CA ASP A 115 -10.03 -4.60 10.95
C ASP A 115 -9.04 -4.96 9.83
N GLY A 116 -9.55 -5.07 8.59
CA GLY A 116 -8.74 -5.50 7.45
C GLY A 116 -7.67 -4.48 7.03
N ALA A 117 -7.88 -3.18 7.28
CA ALA A 117 -6.89 -2.16 7.01
C ALA A 117 -5.80 -2.19 8.09
N ALA A 118 -6.17 -2.34 9.37
CA ALA A 118 -5.21 -2.50 10.46
C ALA A 118 -4.32 -3.74 10.25
N GLN A 119 -4.90 -4.85 9.81
CA GLN A 119 -4.16 -6.04 9.41
C GLN A 119 -3.22 -5.79 8.22
N ALA A 120 -3.66 -5.03 7.23
CA ALA A 120 -2.83 -4.66 6.08
C ALA A 120 -1.67 -3.73 6.49
N ASP A 121 -1.90 -2.82 7.43
CA ASP A 121 -0.90 -1.91 7.96
C ASP A 121 0.27 -2.65 8.64
N LEU A 122 -0.02 -3.60 9.51
CA LEU A 122 1.02 -4.42 10.14
C LEU A 122 1.71 -5.33 9.10
N TRP A 123 0.93 -5.98 8.23
CA TRP A 123 1.49 -6.88 7.23
C TRP A 123 2.43 -6.18 6.24
N ARG A 124 2.14 -4.95 5.80
CA ARG A 124 3.00 -4.22 4.85
C ARG A 124 4.38 -3.95 5.41
N LEU A 125 4.49 -3.69 6.72
CA LEU A 125 5.77 -3.51 7.38
C LEU A 125 6.54 -4.82 7.44
N LEU A 126 5.86 -5.91 7.83
CA LEU A 126 6.46 -7.24 7.95
C LEU A 126 6.95 -7.79 6.60
N VAL A 127 6.14 -7.71 5.53
CA VAL A 127 6.55 -8.20 4.21
C VAL A 127 7.74 -7.42 3.67
N LEU A 128 7.79 -6.10 3.86
CA LEU A 128 8.92 -5.28 3.45
C LEU A 128 10.14 -5.52 4.31
N GLN A 129 9.98 -5.75 5.62
CA GLN A 129 11.08 -6.09 6.53
C GLN A 129 11.76 -7.40 6.11
N HIS A 130 10.98 -8.43 5.78
CA HIS A 130 11.51 -9.75 5.42
C HIS A 130 11.96 -9.87 3.97
N LEU A 131 11.24 -9.28 3.04
CA LEU A 131 11.44 -9.49 1.60
C LEU A 131 11.89 -8.24 0.86
N GLY A 132 11.71 -7.05 1.45
CA GLY A 132 11.93 -5.78 0.79
C GLY A 132 10.99 -5.56 -0.41
N GLY A 133 11.22 -4.49 -1.14
CA GLY A 133 10.41 -4.13 -2.30
C GLY A 133 9.59 -2.88 -2.09
N ILE A 134 8.41 -2.83 -2.70
CA ILE A 134 7.53 -1.67 -2.70
C ILE A 134 6.14 -2.14 -2.29
N TYR A 135 5.58 -1.58 -1.24
CA TYR A 135 4.17 -1.70 -0.94
C TYR A 135 3.40 -0.51 -1.53
N MET A 136 2.21 -0.78 -2.05
CA MET A 136 1.25 0.24 -2.47
C MET A 136 -0.18 -0.20 -2.13
N ASP A 137 -1.01 0.74 -1.64
CA ASP A 137 -2.45 0.48 -1.51
C ASP A 137 -3.11 0.23 -2.88
N ILE A 138 -4.20 -0.52 -2.88
CA ILE A 138 -4.91 -0.91 -4.11
C ILE A 138 -5.56 0.26 -4.86
N ASP A 139 -5.78 1.38 -4.19
CA ASP A 139 -6.30 2.63 -4.75
C ASP A 139 -5.21 3.64 -5.10
N ALA A 140 -3.96 3.30 -4.82
CA ALA A 140 -2.81 4.12 -5.15
C ALA A 140 -2.29 3.84 -6.56
N HIS A 141 -1.82 4.89 -7.24
CA HIS A 141 -1.15 4.75 -8.54
C HIS A 141 0.12 5.59 -8.64
N LEU A 142 1.07 5.05 -9.38
CA LEU A 142 2.35 5.69 -9.65
C LEU A 142 2.16 6.89 -10.58
N VAL A 143 2.88 7.97 -10.31
CA VAL A 143 2.82 9.18 -11.16
C VAL A 143 3.88 9.16 -12.27
N PHE A 144 4.89 8.32 -12.12
CA PHE A 144 6.00 8.17 -13.06
C PHE A 144 6.56 6.75 -13.01
N PRO A 145 7.21 6.24 -14.09
CA PRO A 145 7.80 4.90 -14.07
C PRO A 145 8.77 4.69 -12.90
N LEU A 146 8.64 3.58 -12.18
CA LEU A 146 9.46 3.26 -11.00
C LEU A 146 10.96 3.28 -11.28
N SER A 147 11.37 2.89 -12.48
CA SER A 147 12.79 2.94 -12.89
C SER A 147 13.38 4.35 -12.93
N GLY A 148 12.53 5.37 -12.99
CA GLY A 148 12.92 6.78 -12.91
C GLY A 148 12.74 7.41 -11.52
N LEU A 149 11.98 6.75 -10.63
CA LEU A 149 11.72 7.21 -9.27
C LEU A 149 12.73 6.68 -8.26
N ILE A 150 13.12 5.40 -8.41
CA ILE A 150 14.02 4.68 -7.50
C ILE A 150 15.40 4.58 -8.14
N LYS A 151 16.40 5.13 -7.46
CA LYS A 151 17.81 5.03 -7.87
C LYS A 151 18.40 3.68 -7.43
N LYS A 152 19.50 3.28 -8.07
CA LYS A 152 20.19 2.01 -7.75
C LYS A 152 20.67 1.93 -6.31
N THR A 153 21.04 3.06 -5.72
CA THR A 153 21.61 3.20 -4.39
C THR A 153 20.59 3.49 -3.30
N ASP A 154 19.33 3.72 -3.67
CA ASP A 154 18.28 4.01 -2.69
C ASP A 154 18.04 2.76 -1.83
N LYS A 155 18.08 2.95 -0.52
CA LYS A 155 17.75 1.93 0.49
C LYS A 155 16.27 1.95 0.86
N GLU A 156 15.66 3.14 0.77
CA GLU A 156 14.24 3.39 0.97
C GLU A 156 13.78 4.54 0.07
N LEU A 157 12.46 4.64 -0.12
CA LEU A 157 11.78 5.84 -0.59
C LEU A 157 10.44 5.90 0.14
N PHE A 158 10.32 6.87 1.04
CA PHE A 158 9.08 7.15 1.77
C PHE A 158 8.39 8.36 1.19
N ILE A 159 7.11 8.55 1.50
CA ILE A 159 6.36 9.68 0.98
C ILE A 159 5.79 10.57 2.08
N LEU A 160 5.95 11.87 1.85
CA LEU A 160 5.39 12.93 2.66
C LEU A 160 4.01 13.32 2.11
N LYS A 161 3.04 13.43 3.01
CA LYS A 161 1.68 13.89 2.70
C LYS A 161 1.31 15.01 3.68
N GLY A 162 0.92 16.16 3.11
CA GLY A 162 0.54 17.32 3.92
C GLY A 162 1.66 18.35 4.07
N SER A 163 1.33 19.45 4.74
CA SER A 163 2.23 20.56 5.03
C SER A 163 3.03 20.37 6.33
N ASP A 164 2.65 19.41 7.13
CA ASP A 164 3.20 19.10 8.46
C ASP A 164 4.34 18.05 8.43
N ASN A 165 4.82 17.71 7.24
CA ASN A 165 5.85 16.68 7.02
C ASN A 165 5.49 15.32 7.60
N THR A 166 4.20 14.99 7.65
CA THR A 166 3.75 13.66 8.08
C THR A 166 4.00 12.63 6.99
N HIS A 167 4.67 11.54 7.34
CA HIS A 167 4.84 10.40 6.44
C HIS A 167 3.57 9.55 6.42
N THR A 168 3.29 8.97 5.26
CA THR A 168 2.15 8.07 5.07
C THR A 168 2.63 6.68 4.68
N ASN A 169 1.85 5.66 5.02
CA ASN A 169 2.19 4.27 4.82
C ASN A 169 1.50 3.60 3.63
N TYR A 170 0.74 4.35 2.79
CA TYR A 170 0.09 3.77 1.61
C TYR A 170 1.05 3.49 0.44
N PHE A 171 2.25 4.03 0.49
CA PHE A 171 3.38 3.69 -0.37
C PHE A 171 4.64 3.66 0.48
N ILE A 172 5.35 2.54 0.45
CA ILE A 172 6.64 2.36 1.13
C ILE A 172 7.54 1.56 0.19
N ALA A 173 8.68 2.11 -0.19
CA ALA A 173 9.73 1.35 -0.87
C ALA A 173 10.89 1.16 0.11
N SER A 174 11.39 -0.07 0.25
CA SER A 174 12.43 -0.37 1.25
C SER A 174 13.27 -1.59 0.87
N GLN A 175 14.55 -1.55 1.26
CA GLN A 175 15.38 -2.74 1.35
C GLN A 175 14.86 -3.67 2.46
N LYS A 176 15.37 -4.90 2.51
CA LYS A 176 15.13 -5.82 3.64
C LYS A 176 15.78 -5.30 4.92
N ASN A 177 15.25 -5.70 6.07
CA ASN A 177 15.82 -5.42 7.40
C ASN A 177 16.03 -3.92 7.62
N HIS A 178 15.07 -3.09 7.23
CA HIS A 178 15.17 -1.66 7.40
C HIS A 178 14.79 -1.24 8.83
N PRO A 179 15.63 -0.52 9.57
CA PRO A 179 15.44 -0.25 11.00
C PRO A 179 14.17 0.55 11.31
N ILE A 180 13.72 1.41 10.39
CA ILE A 180 12.45 2.15 10.56
C ILE A 180 11.24 1.23 10.49
N LEU A 181 11.27 0.19 9.64
CA LEU A 181 10.15 -0.77 9.55
C LEU A 181 10.08 -1.63 10.82
N GLU A 182 11.23 -2.02 11.35
CA GLU A 182 11.34 -2.73 12.63
C GLU A 182 10.76 -1.88 13.76
N LYS A 183 11.22 -0.63 13.89
CA LYS A 183 10.74 0.31 14.91
C LYS A 183 9.24 0.60 14.78
N ALA A 184 8.72 0.77 13.57
CA ALA A 184 7.29 0.96 13.34
C ALA A 184 6.48 -0.28 13.77
N THR A 185 7.01 -1.48 13.52
CA THR A 185 6.39 -2.74 13.97
C THR A 185 6.35 -2.81 15.50
N GLU A 186 7.45 -2.47 16.20
CA GLU A 186 7.49 -2.41 17.68
C GLU A 186 6.42 -1.48 18.23
N ILE A 187 6.30 -0.25 17.70
CA ILE A 187 5.28 0.72 18.13
C ILE A 187 3.87 0.17 17.92
N ILE A 188 3.61 -0.49 16.78
CA ILE A 188 2.31 -1.11 16.53
C ILE A 188 2.01 -2.23 17.54
N LEU A 189 2.99 -3.07 17.86
CA LEU A 189 2.82 -4.14 18.86
C LEU A 189 2.54 -3.55 20.25
N GLU A 190 3.26 -2.50 20.65
CA GLU A 190 3.01 -1.77 21.90
C GLU A 190 1.58 -1.19 21.94
N ASN A 191 1.14 -0.54 20.85
CA ASN A 191 -0.22 0.00 20.72
C ASN A 191 -1.29 -1.08 20.85
N ILE A 192 -1.12 -2.23 20.19
CA ILE A 192 -2.06 -3.36 20.27
C ILE A 192 -2.11 -3.91 21.70
N ASN A 193 -0.95 -4.03 22.36
CA ASN A 193 -0.86 -4.60 23.72
C ASN A 193 -1.39 -3.66 24.81
N SER A 194 -1.31 -2.35 24.59
CA SER A 194 -1.86 -1.35 25.53
C SER A 194 -3.38 -1.32 25.55
N ASN A 195 -4.08 -1.90 24.58
CA ASN A 195 -5.52 -1.85 24.39
C ASN A 195 -6.13 -0.41 24.27
N GLN A 196 -5.29 0.59 24.08
CA GLN A 196 -5.76 1.98 23.92
C GLN A 196 -6.04 2.26 22.46
N VAL A 197 -7.25 1.93 21.99
CA VAL A 197 -7.64 2.08 20.59
C VAL A 197 -8.41 3.37 20.40
N VAL A 198 -7.82 4.34 19.70
CA VAL A 198 -8.49 5.55 19.22
C VAL A 198 -9.04 5.36 17.80
N GLY A 199 -8.30 4.64 16.95
CA GLY A 199 -8.66 4.35 15.57
C GLY A 199 -7.54 3.65 14.83
N VAL A 200 -7.83 3.12 13.63
CA VAL A 200 -6.84 2.42 12.79
C VAL A 200 -5.66 3.32 12.45
N PHE A 201 -5.92 4.60 12.17
CA PHE A 201 -4.91 5.58 11.76
C PHE A 201 -3.78 5.73 12.81
N SER A 202 -4.12 5.75 14.09
CA SER A 202 -3.17 5.86 15.22
C SER A 202 -2.70 4.52 15.75
N LEU A 203 -3.48 3.45 15.60
CA LEU A 203 -3.10 2.13 16.11
C LEU A 203 -2.01 1.48 15.25
N THR A 204 -2.22 1.40 13.94
CA THR A 204 -1.40 0.64 12.98
C THR A 204 -1.01 1.44 11.73
N GLY A 205 -1.69 2.56 11.49
CA GLY A 205 -1.60 3.33 10.27
C GLY A 205 -0.40 4.29 10.18
N PRO A 206 -0.58 5.47 9.58
CA PRO A 206 0.52 6.41 9.35
C PRO A 206 1.19 6.95 10.62
N VAL A 207 0.48 7.02 11.76
CA VAL A 207 1.06 7.59 13.00
C VAL A 207 2.23 6.75 13.49
N PRO A 208 2.13 5.44 13.77
CA PRO A 208 3.27 4.61 14.18
C PRO A 208 4.43 4.68 13.19
N PHE A 209 4.15 4.71 11.90
CA PHE A 209 5.19 4.81 10.87
C PHE A 209 5.93 6.17 10.92
N SER A 210 5.19 7.29 11.04
CA SER A 210 5.79 8.62 11.21
C SER A 210 6.58 8.73 12.50
N ASP A 211 6.10 8.15 13.59
CA ASP A 211 6.77 8.19 14.88
C ASP A 211 8.06 7.35 14.88
N ALA A 212 8.06 6.20 14.22
CA ALA A 212 9.27 5.42 14.01
C ALA A 212 10.35 6.21 13.24
N ILE A 213 9.96 6.95 12.21
CA ILE A 213 10.86 7.82 11.45
C ILE A 213 11.44 8.92 12.36
N LYS A 214 10.59 9.62 13.12
CA LYS A 214 11.02 10.69 14.03
C LYS A 214 11.96 10.19 15.13
N GLN A 215 11.67 9.03 15.71
CA GLN A 215 12.46 8.43 16.79
C GLN A 215 13.80 7.89 16.30
N SER A 216 13.88 7.39 15.06
CA SER A 216 15.09 6.74 14.53
C SER A 216 16.28 7.69 14.34
N LYS A 217 16.02 8.99 14.12
CA LYS A 217 17.03 10.01 13.81
C LYS A 217 17.94 9.64 12.61
N ILE A 218 17.53 8.71 11.77
CA ILE A 218 18.26 8.26 10.58
C ILE A 218 17.91 9.19 9.42
N ALA A 219 18.89 9.60 8.63
CA ALA A 219 18.65 10.31 7.39
C ALA A 219 17.93 9.39 6.41
N ILE A 220 16.77 9.79 5.92
CA ILE A 220 15.93 9.03 5.02
C ILE A 220 15.81 9.69 3.64
N ASN A 221 15.55 8.87 2.63
CA ASN A 221 15.14 9.34 1.31
C ASN A 221 13.62 9.43 1.25
N ASP A 222 13.08 10.64 1.32
CA ASP A 222 11.66 10.89 1.20
C ASP A 222 11.34 11.89 0.09
N LYS A 223 10.10 11.87 -0.37
CA LYS A 223 9.58 12.80 -1.37
C LYS A 223 8.11 13.09 -1.11
N SER A 224 7.67 14.29 -1.55
CA SER A 224 6.24 14.56 -1.59
C SER A 224 5.51 13.53 -2.44
N TYR A 225 4.35 13.07 -1.98
CA TYR A 225 3.46 12.13 -2.68
C TYR A 225 3.20 12.50 -4.14
N ARG A 226 3.19 13.82 -4.46
CA ARG A 226 2.98 14.34 -5.81
C ARG A 226 4.04 13.90 -6.83
N TYR A 227 5.21 13.48 -6.34
CA TYR A 227 6.33 13.04 -7.18
C TYR A 227 6.43 11.53 -7.28
N VAL A 228 5.66 10.77 -6.50
CA VAL A 228 5.83 9.32 -6.38
C VAL A 228 4.55 8.57 -6.67
N CYS A 229 3.53 8.79 -5.84
CA CYS A 229 2.32 7.97 -5.83
C CYS A 229 1.14 8.76 -5.23
N VAL A 230 -0.03 8.65 -5.84
CA VAL A 230 -1.27 9.32 -5.42
C VAL A 230 -2.41 8.32 -5.30
N GLN A 231 -3.47 8.67 -4.57
CA GLN A 231 -4.61 7.78 -4.29
C GLN A 231 -5.94 8.33 -4.83
N GLY A 232 -6.87 7.43 -5.15
CA GLY A 232 -8.30 7.73 -5.34
C GLY A 232 -8.70 8.27 -6.71
N ASP A 233 -7.76 8.43 -7.67
CA ASP A 233 -8.11 8.96 -8.98
C ASP A 233 -8.80 7.91 -9.87
N PHE A 234 -8.32 6.66 -9.88
CA PHE A 234 -8.93 5.57 -10.65
C PHE A 234 -10.18 5.01 -10.00
N THR A 235 -10.26 5.01 -8.68
CA THR A 235 -11.31 4.35 -7.92
C THR A 235 -11.83 5.24 -6.79
N ASN A 236 -12.83 4.77 -6.06
CA ASN A 236 -13.37 5.38 -4.86
C ASN A 236 -13.83 4.28 -3.88
N GLU A 237 -14.31 4.69 -2.72
CA GLU A 237 -14.79 3.78 -1.69
C GLU A 237 -15.85 2.79 -2.19
N HIS A 238 -16.84 3.26 -2.96
CA HIS A 238 -17.89 2.41 -3.52
C HIS A 238 -17.29 1.25 -4.32
N PHE A 239 -16.36 1.52 -5.22
CA PHE A 239 -15.75 0.50 -6.07
C PHE A 239 -14.73 -0.38 -5.34
N GLN A 240 -14.07 0.13 -4.31
CA GLN A 240 -13.15 -0.67 -3.48
C GLN A 240 -13.90 -1.71 -2.66
N TYR A 241 -15.06 -1.34 -2.12
CA TYR A 241 -15.85 -2.15 -1.20
C TYR A 241 -17.19 -2.60 -1.77
N ILE A 242 -17.29 -2.72 -3.10
CA ILE A 242 -18.55 -3.04 -3.80
C ILE A 242 -19.16 -4.38 -3.34
N ASP A 243 -18.30 -5.35 -2.95
CA ASP A 243 -18.71 -6.66 -2.42
C ASP A 243 -18.60 -6.75 -0.89
N LYS A 244 -18.20 -5.67 -0.22
CA LYS A 244 -18.06 -5.59 1.24
C LYS A 244 -18.54 -4.22 1.75
N PRO A 245 -19.85 -3.93 1.68
CA PRO A 245 -20.39 -2.67 2.20
C PRO A 245 -19.91 -2.42 3.63
N ARG A 246 -19.54 -1.18 3.95
CA ARG A 246 -18.91 -0.77 5.23
C ARG A 246 -17.54 -1.43 5.50
N GLY A 247 -16.87 -1.95 4.48
CA GLY A 247 -15.53 -2.55 4.63
C GLY A 247 -14.41 -1.55 4.90
N LYS A 248 -14.66 -0.25 4.70
CA LYS A 248 -13.69 0.79 4.98
C LYS A 248 -13.52 1.02 6.48
N TRP A 249 -12.27 1.14 6.90
CA TRP A 249 -11.89 1.33 8.31
C TRP A 249 -12.54 2.55 8.99
N THR A 250 -12.88 3.61 8.22
CA THR A 250 -13.56 4.81 8.74
C THR A 250 -14.98 4.54 9.25
N HIS A 251 -15.57 3.40 8.92
CA HIS A 251 -16.88 2.97 9.39
C HIS A 251 -16.81 2.12 10.68
N LYS A 252 -15.60 1.77 11.11
CA LYS A 252 -15.38 0.98 12.33
C LYS A 252 -15.33 1.85 13.57
N LYS A 253 -15.99 1.40 14.63
CA LYS A 253 -15.82 1.99 15.97
C LYS A 253 -14.51 1.49 16.59
N PRO A 254 -13.88 2.25 17.50
CA PRO A 254 -12.66 1.81 18.20
C PRO A 254 -12.78 0.41 18.81
N SER A 255 -13.94 0.09 19.41
CA SER A 255 -14.23 -1.22 20.00
C SER A 255 -14.32 -2.38 19.02
N GLU A 256 -14.37 -2.12 17.72
CA GLU A 256 -14.45 -3.14 16.67
C GLU A 256 -13.11 -3.41 15.99
N ILE A 257 -12.05 -2.68 16.36
CA ILE A 257 -10.74 -2.75 15.70
C ILE A 257 -9.88 -3.88 16.31
N LEU A 258 -9.96 -4.09 17.61
CA LEU A 258 -9.34 -5.20 18.33
C LEU A 258 -10.39 -6.21 18.80
N LYS A 259 -9.99 -7.49 18.89
CA LYS A 259 -10.72 -8.58 19.53
C LYS A 259 -10.40 -8.60 20.99
#